data_5f00b64cdbfe247684ac3333875bbd36
#
_entry.id   5f00b64cdbfe247684ac3333875bbd36
#
_cell.length_a   1.000
_cell.length_b   1.000
_cell.length_c   1.000
_cell.angle_alpha   90.00
_cell.angle_beta   90.00
_cell.angle_gamma   90.00
#
_symmetry.space_group_name_H-M   'P 1'
#
loop_
_entity.id
_entity.type
_entity.pdbx_description
1 polymer ?
#
loop_
_entity_poly.entity_id
_entity_poly.type
_entity_poly.pdbx_seq_one_letter_code
_entity_poly.pdbx_strand_id
1 'polypeptide(L)'
;MKSSTNMGNWSQKNIYSMTIKVINEEFSICKLKDYAQIDIREPFVFTGSTDEEKSLVCPTRLVPSELLERSDGWKAFRIEGVLDFSLIGILAKISVILAENGIGIFVVSTFNTDYILTQTDRFEEALRLLSNAGYGVQYANSR
;
A
#
# COMPACT_ATOMS: atom_id res chain seq x y z
N MET A 1 24.93 16.28 -20.83
CA MET A 1 24.03 16.55 -19.77
C MET A 1 24.32 15.78 -18.52
N LYS A 2 24.86 16.48 -17.61
CA LYS A 2 25.14 15.85 -16.34
C LYS A 2 23.89 15.40 -15.62
N SER A 3 22.81 16.14 -15.79
CA SER A 3 21.59 15.84 -15.06
C SER A 3 21.03 14.49 -15.43
N SER A 4 21.09 14.10 -16.71
CA SER A 4 20.51 12.80 -17.06
C SER A 4 21.34 11.65 -16.52
N THR A 5 22.67 11.78 -16.54
CA THR A 5 23.53 10.77 -15.96
C THR A 5 23.32 10.67 -14.45
N ASN A 6 23.26 11.83 -13.79
CA ASN A 6 23.04 11.85 -12.35
C ASN A 6 21.68 11.27 -11.99
N MET A 7 20.67 11.56 -12.80
CA MET A 7 19.35 11.04 -12.53
C MET A 7 19.31 9.52 -12.66
N GLY A 8 20.03 8.97 -13.62
CA GLY A 8 20.08 7.52 -13.75
C GLY A 8 20.70 6.87 -12.54
N ASN A 9 21.83 7.40 -12.10
CA ASN A 9 22.51 6.87 -10.92
C ASN A 9 21.66 7.05 -9.67
N TRP A 10 21.04 8.20 -9.57
CA TRP A 10 20.23 8.51 -8.43
C TRP A 10 19.01 7.58 -8.35
N SER A 11 18.37 7.32 -9.46
CA SER A 11 17.24 6.40 -9.52
C SER A 11 17.62 5.00 -9.06
N GLN A 12 18.73 4.50 -9.56
CA GLN A 12 19.21 3.20 -9.16
C GLN A 12 19.52 3.15 -7.68
N LYS A 13 20.20 4.20 -7.20
CA LYS A 13 20.54 4.27 -5.79
C LYS A 13 19.30 4.27 -4.92
N ASN A 14 18.25 4.99 -5.34
CA ASN A 14 17.03 5.05 -4.58
C ASN A 14 16.29 3.72 -4.58
N ILE A 15 16.29 3.02 -5.70
CA ILE A 15 15.69 1.70 -5.75
C ILE A 15 16.37 0.78 -4.76
N TYR A 16 17.70 0.78 -4.71
CA TYR A 16 18.43 -0.06 -3.77
C TYR A 16 18.17 0.33 -2.33
N SER A 17 17.88 1.60 -2.07
CA SER A 17 17.63 2.03 -0.70
C SER A 17 16.16 1.97 -0.33
N MET A 18 15.28 1.69 -1.29
CA MET A 18 13.85 1.62 -1.04
C MET A 18 13.47 0.25 -0.54
N THR A 19 12.64 0.27 0.48
CA THR A 19 12.14 -0.93 1.10
C THR A 19 10.62 -0.86 1.12
N ILE A 20 10.01 -2.00 0.93
CA ILE A 20 8.57 -2.10 1.21
C ILE A 20 8.42 -2.94 2.47
N LYS A 21 7.51 -2.52 3.33
CA LYS A 21 7.27 -3.21 4.60
C LYS A 21 5.91 -3.85 4.58
N VAL A 22 5.89 -5.16 4.74
CA VAL A 22 4.65 -5.93 4.77
C VAL A 22 3.93 -5.67 6.08
N ILE A 23 2.63 -5.42 6.01
CA ILE A 23 1.79 -5.23 7.18
C ILE A 23 1.20 -6.60 7.55
N ASN A 24 1.35 -6.98 8.80
CA ASN A 24 0.91 -8.31 9.24
C ASN A 24 -0.56 -8.28 9.64
N GLU A 25 -1.42 -8.04 8.65
CA GLU A 25 -2.86 -8.00 8.82
C GLU A 25 -3.54 -8.41 7.53
N GLU A 26 -4.72 -9.00 7.65
CA GLU A 26 -5.63 -9.14 6.53
C GLU A 26 -6.50 -7.89 6.51
N PHE A 27 -6.79 -7.39 5.33
CA PHE A 27 -7.54 -6.15 5.18
C PHE A 27 -8.86 -6.37 4.45
N SER A 28 -9.80 -5.49 4.75
CA SER A 28 -11.08 -5.41 4.05
C SER A 28 -11.29 -3.98 3.57
N ILE A 29 -11.94 -3.86 2.44
CA ILE A 29 -12.31 -2.57 1.86
C ILE A 29 -13.82 -2.50 1.93
N CYS A 30 -14.35 -1.47 2.58
CA CYS A 30 -15.75 -1.40 2.92
C CYS A 30 -16.38 -0.08 2.52
N LYS A 31 -17.68 -0.14 2.29
CA LYS A 31 -18.51 1.06 2.12
C LYS A 31 -19.49 1.09 3.26
N LEU A 32 -19.53 2.21 3.98
CA LEU A 32 -20.31 2.34 5.20
C LEU A 32 -21.43 3.34 5.05
N LYS A 33 -22.44 3.20 5.88
CA LYS A 33 -23.48 4.20 6.02
C LYS A 33 -22.95 5.38 6.83
N ASP A 34 -22.23 5.10 7.91
CA ASP A 34 -21.61 6.12 8.74
C ASP A 34 -20.43 5.49 9.48
N TYR A 35 -19.71 6.29 10.25
CA TYR A 35 -18.51 5.83 10.95
C TYR A 35 -18.75 5.57 12.45
N ALA A 36 -20.00 5.38 12.86
CA ALA A 36 -20.32 5.28 14.27
C ALA A 36 -19.65 4.10 14.98
N GLN A 37 -19.40 3.02 14.25
CA GLN A 37 -18.84 1.80 14.82
C GLN A 37 -17.33 1.68 14.67
N ILE A 38 -16.67 2.73 14.18
CA ILE A 38 -15.24 2.65 13.86
C ILE A 38 -14.42 3.21 15.00
N ASP A 39 -13.38 2.50 15.39
CA ASP A 39 -12.42 3.00 16.37
C ASP A 39 -11.18 3.48 15.60
N ILE A 40 -11.11 4.78 15.39
CA ILE A 40 -10.01 5.37 14.63
C ILE A 40 -8.70 5.38 15.40
N ARG A 41 -8.69 4.94 16.65
CA ARG A 41 -7.46 4.84 17.44
C ARG A 41 -6.65 3.61 17.07
N GLU A 42 -7.30 2.61 16.46
CA GLU A 42 -6.60 1.41 16.02
C GLU A 42 -5.72 1.73 14.82
N PRO A 43 -4.51 1.13 14.75
CA PRO A 43 -3.67 1.35 13.58
C PRO A 43 -4.27 0.71 12.33
N PHE A 44 -3.92 1.27 11.19
CA PHE A 44 -4.31 0.77 9.88
C PHE A 44 -5.81 0.89 9.61
N VAL A 45 -6.43 1.89 10.21
CA VAL A 45 -7.82 2.24 9.92
C VAL A 45 -7.79 3.48 9.05
N PHE A 46 -8.21 3.34 7.80
CA PHE A 46 -8.19 4.41 6.82
C PHE A 46 -9.62 4.74 6.43
N THR A 47 -10.00 6.01 6.53
CA THR A 47 -11.35 6.43 6.19
C THR A 47 -11.28 7.48 5.10
N GLY A 48 -12.28 7.47 4.22
CA GLY A 48 -12.41 8.49 3.20
C GLY A 48 -13.87 8.86 3.05
N SER A 49 -14.23 10.07 3.52
CA SER A 49 -15.60 10.54 3.45
C SER A 49 -15.70 11.55 2.32
N THR A 50 -16.55 11.26 1.34
CA THR A 50 -16.76 12.15 0.20
C THR A 50 -18.23 12.49 0.11
N ASP A 51 -18.57 13.27 -0.91
CA ASP A 51 -19.96 13.58 -1.17
C ASP A 51 -20.76 12.39 -1.70
N GLU A 52 -20.05 11.30 -2.08
CA GLU A 52 -20.71 10.14 -2.66
C GLU A 52 -20.69 8.91 -1.77
N GLU A 53 -19.74 8.83 -0.84
CA GLU A 53 -19.58 7.60 -0.07
C GLU A 53 -18.78 7.82 1.19
N LYS A 54 -18.89 6.85 2.08
CA LYS A 54 -18.03 6.74 3.24
C LYS A 54 -17.28 5.42 3.13
N SER A 55 -15.98 5.52 2.85
CA SER A 55 -15.12 4.39 2.58
C SER A 55 -14.30 4.05 3.81
N LEU A 56 -14.03 2.77 4.00
CA LEU A 56 -13.20 2.30 5.10
C LEU A 56 -12.27 1.20 4.59
N VAL A 57 -11.00 1.31 4.92
CA VAL A 57 -10.04 0.22 4.73
C VAL A 57 -9.46 -0.07 6.11
N CYS A 58 -9.55 -1.30 6.54
CA CYS A 58 -9.09 -1.64 7.88
C CYS A 58 -8.75 -3.13 7.96
N PRO A 59 -8.04 -3.53 9.03
CA PRO A 59 -7.89 -4.96 9.29
C PRO A 59 -9.26 -5.62 9.37
N THR A 60 -9.36 -6.80 8.77
CA THR A 60 -10.64 -7.50 8.67
C THR A 60 -11.28 -7.72 10.03
N ARG A 61 -10.46 -7.94 11.06
CA ARG A 61 -10.96 -8.13 12.43
C ARG A 61 -11.69 -6.91 12.99
N LEU A 62 -11.51 -5.75 12.35
CA LEU A 62 -12.12 -4.50 12.82
C LEU A 62 -13.31 -4.06 11.99
N VAL A 63 -13.73 -4.84 11.01
CA VAL A 63 -14.84 -4.48 10.16
C VAL A 63 -16.11 -4.40 11.01
N PRO A 64 -16.88 -3.30 10.92
CA PRO A 64 -18.09 -3.16 11.73
C PRO A 64 -19.19 -4.11 11.25
N SER A 65 -20.13 -4.38 12.14
CA SER A 65 -21.25 -5.26 11.79
C SER A 65 -22.21 -4.62 10.81
N GLU A 66 -22.29 -3.30 10.82
CA GLU A 66 -23.21 -2.57 9.92
C GLU A 66 -22.40 -1.90 8.82
N LEU A 67 -22.65 -2.32 7.60
CA LEU A 67 -21.96 -1.77 6.44
C LEU A 67 -22.84 -1.97 5.22
N LEU A 68 -22.50 -1.28 4.14
CA LEU A 68 -23.24 -1.39 2.89
C LEU A 68 -22.61 -2.41 1.96
N GLU A 69 -21.28 -2.40 1.85
CA GLU A 69 -20.55 -3.34 0.99
C GLU A 69 -19.21 -3.64 1.62
N ARG A 70 -18.67 -4.82 1.33
CA ARG A 70 -17.33 -5.15 1.79
C ARG A 70 -16.65 -6.08 0.78
N SER A 71 -15.34 -5.93 0.72
CA SER A 71 -14.48 -6.78 -0.08
C SER A 71 -13.37 -7.25 0.85
N ASP A 72 -13.33 -8.55 1.11
CA ASP A 72 -12.32 -9.15 1.97
C ASP A 72 -11.17 -9.71 1.15
N GLY A 73 -10.12 -10.16 1.84
CA GLY A 73 -9.04 -10.88 1.18
C GLY A 73 -8.01 -9.98 0.54
N TRP A 74 -7.60 -8.94 1.27
CA TRP A 74 -6.55 -8.04 0.83
C TRP A 74 -5.38 -8.10 1.80
N LYS A 75 -4.19 -7.88 1.28
CA LYS A 75 -2.99 -7.72 2.08
C LYS A 75 -2.26 -6.46 1.63
N ALA A 76 -1.42 -5.93 2.51
CA ALA A 76 -0.85 -4.62 2.28
C ALA A 76 0.63 -4.59 2.56
N PHE A 77 1.33 -3.73 1.84
CA PHE A 77 2.66 -3.29 2.20
C PHE A 77 2.69 -1.77 2.07
N ARG A 78 3.66 -1.15 2.72
CA ARG A 78 3.85 0.28 2.58
C ARG A 78 5.26 0.58 2.13
N ILE A 79 5.44 1.73 1.53
CA ILE A 79 6.75 2.17 1.07
C ILE A 79 7.51 2.75 2.26
N GLU A 80 8.74 2.24 2.47
CA GLU A 80 9.63 2.76 3.50
C GLU A 80 10.91 3.21 2.84
N GLY A 81 11.71 3.94 3.59
CA GLY A 81 12.99 4.38 3.08
C GLY A 81 13.11 5.87 3.15
N VAL A 82 13.87 6.43 2.24
CA VAL A 82 14.14 7.85 2.26
C VAL A 82 12.89 8.63 1.90
N LEU A 83 12.48 9.52 2.79
CA LEU A 83 11.30 10.33 2.57
C LEU A 83 11.73 11.68 2.06
N ASP A 84 11.89 11.80 0.77
CA ASP A 84 12.19 13.08 0.14
C ASP A 84 11.53 13.10 -1.23
N PHE A 85 11.89 14.08 -2.01
CA PHE A 85 11.27 14.24 -3.33
C PHE A 85 11.54 13.09 -4.26
N SER A 86 12.52 12.25 -3.94
CA SER A 86 12.79 11.08 -4.77
C SER A 86 11.63 10.09 -4.78
N LEU A 87 10.73 10.21 -3.84
CA LEU A 87 9.56 9.34 -3.80
C LEU A 87 8.57 9.66 -4.91
N ILE A 88 8.71 10.81 -5.56
CA ILE A 88 7.87 11.11 -6.71
C ILE A 88 8.16 10.06 -7.77
N GLY A 89 7.13 9.35 -8.18
CA GLY A 89 7.26 8.30 -9.19
C GLY A 89 7.51 6.92 -8.65
N ILE A 90 7.78 6.76 -7.37
CA ILE A 90 7.99 5.44 -6.80
C ILE A 90 6.70 4.62 -6.89
N LEU A 91 5.59 5.22 -6.50
CA LEU A 91 4.31 4.54 -6.62
C LEU A 91 4.01 4.19 -8.07
N ALA A 92 4.32 5.09 -9.00
CA ALA A 92 4.11 4.81 -10.42
C ALA A 92 4.93 3.60 -10.87
N LYS A 93 6.18 3.52 -10.45
CA LYS A 93 7.03 2.40 -10.84
C LYS A 93 6.50 1.09 -10.27
N ILE A 94 6.09 1.09 -9.01
CA ILE A 94 5.52 -0.09 -8.40
C ILE A 94 4.26 -0.51 -9.13
N SER A 95 3.39 0.46 -9.43
CA SER A 95 2.13 0.12 -10.10
C SER A 95 2.36 -0.42 -11.51
N VAL A 96 3.36 0.08 -12.22
CA VAL A 96 3.67 -0.45 -13.55
C VAL A 96 4.13 -1.91 -13.45
N ILE A 97 5.03 -2.21 -12.51
CA ILE A 97 5.52 -3.57 -12.34
C ILE A 97 4.35 -4.53 -12.07
N LEU A 98 3.46 -4.14 -11.19
CA LEU A 98 2.35 -5.01 -10.84
C LEU A 98 1.33 -5.09 -11.97
N ALA A 99 1.04 -3.97 -12.62
CA ALA A 99 0.08 -3.95 -13.72
C ALA A 99 0.55 -4.81 -14.89
N GLU A 100 1.85 -4.79 -15.19
CA GLU A 100 2.40 -5.60 -16.26
C GLU A 100 2.24 -7.09 -16.00
N ASN A 101 2.01 -7.46 -14.77
CA ASN A 101 1.82 -8.85 -14.38
C ASN A 101 0.37 -9.14 -14.00
N GLY A 102 -0.54 -8.24 -14.36
CA GLY A 102 -1.96 -8.46 -14.16
C GLY A 102 -2.41 -8.37 -12.71
N ILE A 103 -1.64 -7.70 -11.86
CA ILE A 103 -1.98 -7.58 -10.45
C ILE A 103 -2.63 -6.22 -10.20
N GLY A 104 -3.90 -6.24 -9.82
CA GLY A 104 -4.61 -5.01 -9.46
C GLY A 104 -4.21 -4.54 -8.09
N ILE A 105 -4.24 -3.23 -7.88
CA ILE A 105 -3.86 -2.65 -6.60
C ILE A 105 -4.92 -1.68 -6.12
N PHE A 106 -4.94 -1.49 -4.82
CA PHE A 106 -5.73 -0.46 -4.15
C PHE A 106 -4.77 0.33 -3.30
N VAL A 107 -4.76 1.65 -3.44
CA VAL A 107 -3.74 2.48 -2.80
C VAL A 107 -4.38 3.43 -1.80
N VAL A 108 -3.78 3.52 -0.63
CA VAL A 108 -4.15 4.51 0.37
C VAL A 108 -2.92 5.34 0.67
N SER A 109 -3.02 6.64 0.44
CA SER A 109 -1.91 7.55 0.70
C SER A 109 -2.16 8.26 2.02
N THR A 110 -1.15 8.27 2.88
CA THR A 110 -1.21 9.01 4.14
C THR A 110 -0.18 10.12 4.12
N PHE A 111 -0.09 10.86 5.21
CA PHE A 111 0.89 11.94 5.28
C PHE A 111 2.31 11.42 5.04
N ASN A 112 2.64 10.28 5.62
CA ASN A 112 4.01 9.77 5.55
C ASN A 112 4.30 8.96 4.30
N THR A 113 3.36 8.17 3.82
CA THR A 113 3.69 7.22 2.76
C THR A 113 2.44 6.63 2.13
N ASP A 114 2.66 5.78 1.14
CA ASP A 114 1.58 5.06 0.46
C ASP A 114 1.50 3.63 0.95
N TYR A 115 0.28 3.17 1.14
CA TYR A 115 -0.03 1.76 1.43
C TYR A 115 -0.62 1.17 0.16
N ILE A 116 -0.08 0.05 -0.26
CA ILE A 116 -0.53 -0.63 -1.48
C ILE A 116 -1.10 -1.97 -1.08
N LEU A 117 -2.34 -2.20 -1.49
CA LEU A 117 -3.02 -3.45 -1.19
C LEU A 117 -3.21 -4.24 -2.47
N THR A 118 -2.98 -5.54 -2.38
CA THR A 118 -3.32 -6.48 -3.45
C THR A 118 -4.21 -7.55 -2.85
N GLN A 119 -4.90 -8.26 -3.73
CA GLN A 119 -5.66 -9.41 -3.24
C GLN A 119 -4.71 -10.45 -2.69
N THR A 120 -5.16 -11.14 -1.66
CA THR A 120 -4.31 -12.06 -0.89
C THR A 120 -3.66 -13.12 -1.78
N ASP A 121 -4.39 -13.63 -2.77
CA ASP A 121 -3.88 -14.70 -3.62
C ASP A 121 -2.82 -14.22 -4.61
N ARG A 122 -2.62 -12.92 -4.75
CA ARG A 122 -1.58 -12.37 -5.62
C ARG A 122 -0.49 -11.67 -4.82
N PHE A 123 -0.58 -11.65 -3.50
CA PHE A 123 0.29 -10.83 -2.68
C PHE A 123 1.74 -11.33 -2.70
N GLU A 124 1.95 -12.64 -2.55
CA GLU A 124 3.31 -13.17 -2.55
C GLU A 124 3.98 -12.97 -3.91
N GLU A 125 3.22 -13.12 -4.97
CA GLU A 125 3.75 -12.85 -6.31
C GLU A 125 4.16 -11.38 -6.43
N ALA A 126 3.34 -10.47 -5.92
CA ALA A 126 3.66 -9.06 -5.96
C ALA A 126 4.98 -8.78 -5.23
N LEU A 127 5.16 -9.36 -4.04
CA LEU A 127 6.40 -9.16 -3.29
C LEU A 127 7.60 -9.70 -4.07
N ARG A 128 7.45 -10.85 -4.70
CA ARG A 128 8.54 -11.44 -5.46
C ARG A 128 8.93 -10.55 -6.65
N LEU A 129 7.94 -10.03 -7.34
CA LEU A 129 8.20 -9.15 -8.48
C LEU A 129 8.93 -7.88 -8.06
N LEU A 130 8.54 -7.31 -6.93
CA LEU A 130 9.18 -6.10 -6.44
C LEU A 130 10.58 -6.40 -5.93
N SER A 131 10.77 -7.53 -5.26
CA SER A 131 12.10 -7.94 -4.83
C SER A 131 13.03 -8.12 -6.03
N ASN A 132 12.54 -8.75 -7.09
CA ASN A 132 13.31 -8.94 -8.31
C ASN A 132 13.67 -7.62 -8.98
N ALA A 133 12.85 -6.61 -8.78
CA ALA A 133 13.10 -5.28 -9.35
C ALA A 133 14.04 -4.44 -8.49
N GLY A 134 14.49 -4.96 -7.36
CA GLY A 134 15.49 -4.29 -6.54
C GLY A 134 14.98 -3.70 -5.24
N TYR A 135 13.68 -3.84 -4.95
CA TYR A 135 13.15 -3.33 -3.69
C TYR A 135 13.47 -4.30 -2.57
N GLY A 136 13.88 -3.77 -1.41
CA GLY A 136 13.99 -4.60 -0.22
C GLY A 136 12.61 -4.92 0.31
N VAL A 137 12.43 -6.14 0.81
CA VAL A 137 11.15 -6.55 1.37
C VAL A 137 11.38 -6.82 2.85
N GLN A 138 10.65 -6.09 3.68
CA GLN A 138 10.76 -6.19 5.13
C GLN A 138 9.43 -6.69 5.67
N TYR A 139 9.49 -7.75 6.47
CA TYR A 139 8.27 -8.31 7.07
C TYR A 139 8.11 -7.77 8.48
N ALA A 140 6.85 -7.55 8.87
CA ALA A 140 6.57 -7.11 10.22
C ALA A 140 6.99 -8.22 11.19
N ASN A 141 7.44 -7.81 12.38
CA ASN A 141 7.74 -8.78 13.42
C ASN A 141 6.44 -9.46 13.83
N SER A 142 6.59 -10.75 14.01
CA SER A 142 5.47 -11.44 14.54
C SER A 142 5.43 -11.19 15.99
N ARG A 143 5.25 -10.78 16.68
CA ARG A 143 5.30 -10.56 17.98
C ARG A 143 4.65 -10.40 18.46
#